data_d67b3cb6c264e0fccf0f84a4a8ada22e
#
_entry.id   d67b3cb6c264e0fccf0f84a4a8ada22e
#
_cell.length_a   1.000
_cell.length_b   1.000
_cell.length_c   1.000
_cell.angle_alpha   90.00
_cell.angle_beta   90.00
_cell.angle_gamma   90.00
#
_symmetry.space_group_name_H-M   'P 1'
#
loop_
_entity.id
_entity.type
_entity.pdbx_description
1 polymer ?
#
loop_
_entity_poly.entity_id
_entity_poly.type
_entity_poly.pdbx_seq_one_letter_code
_entity_poly.pdbx_strand_id
1 'polypeptide(L)'
;MLSSRKTIWLATGLVAGALGACASGSGSQGMSRGPSRDATVVRVAAPPDTVMQRAWEVLRNDGVQPRWFSRAAEDTTNVARMESDWIYVPRVLDSATFGSLSEPEKYIKLLFWAEPERGGTLLYVDALYNPMSLPTEPVQWSLMRPVPGAHPAWQYVQLFGQNLVRRLEAGSPADSEEP
;
A
#
# COMPACT_ATOMS: atom_id res chain seq x y z
N MET A 1 43.41 58.50 29.71
CA MET A 1 43.00 57.21 30.32
C MET A 1 41.52 57.14 30.19
N LEU A 2 41.03 56.42 29.14
CA LEU A 2 39.60 56.26 28.85
C LEU A 2 39.17 54.86 29.26
N SER A 3 38.21 54.82 30.22
CA SER A 3 37.57 53.62 30.67
C SER A 3 36.41 53.22 29.72
N SER A 4 36.54 52.11 29.05
CA SER A 4 35.50 51.53 28.14
C SER A 4 34.47 50.72 28.95
N ARG A 5 33.23 51.20 29.00
CA ARG A 5 32.10 50.47 29.58
C ARG A 5 31.50 49.58 28.52
N LYS A 6 31.58 48.27 28.71
CA LYS A 6 30.91 47.29 27.89
C LYS A 6 29.44 47.18 28.32
N THR A 7 28.53 47.54 27.42
CA THR A 7 27.09 47.39 27.60
C THR A 7 26.71 46.01 27.13
N ILE A 8 26.19 45.16 28.03
CA ILE A 8 25.68 43.82 27.74
C ILE A 8 24.20 43.97 27.38
N TRP A 9 23.83 43.65 26.14
CA TRP A 9 22.46 43.54 25.70
C TRP A 9 21.96 42.10 25.98
N LEU A 10 21.03 41.97 26.90
CA LEU A 10 20.25 40.77 27.11
C LEU A 10 19.13 40.72 26.05
N ALA A 11 19.29 39.86 25.06
CA ALA A 11 18.22 39.55 24.11
C ALA A 11 17.28 38.51 24.72
N THR A 12 16.11 38.97 25.16
CA THR A 12 15.03 38.13 25.61
C THR A 12 14.36 37.50 24.37
N GLY A 13 14.70 36.25 24.07
CA GLY A 13 14.08 35.48 22.99
C GLY A 13 12.66 35.05 23.35
N LEU A 14 11.69 35.61 22.66
CA LEU A 14 10.29 35.23 22.73
C LEU A 14 10.12 33.91 21.96
N VAL A 15 9.98 32.78 22.66
CA VAL A 15 9.65 31.50 22.06
C VAL A 15 8.15 31.52 21.75
N ALA A 16 7.80 31.83 20.50
CA ALA A 16 6.48 31.64 19.96
C ALA A 16 6.24 30.13 19.74
N GLY A 17 5.50 29.50 20.64
CA GLY A 17 5.05 28.14 20.50
C GLY A 17 4.09 28.00 19.31
N ALA A 18 4.58 27.48 18.20
CA ALA A 18 3.74 27.03 17.10
C ALA A 18 2.94 25.80 17.56
N LEU A 19 1.68 26.01 17.94
CA LEU A 19 0.70 24.93 18.06
C LEU A 19 0.46 24.40 16.65
N GLY A 20 1.23 23.37 16.29
CA GLY A 20 0.99 22.58 15.09
C GLY A 20 -0.37 21.95 15.20
N ALA A 21 -1.35 22.45 14.46
CA ALA A 21 -2.62 21.79 14.22
C ALA A 21 -2.29 20.43 13.62
N CYS A 22 -2.44 19.36 14.40
CA CYS A 22 -2.51 17.99 13.88
C CYS A 22 -3.73 17.93 12.99
N ALA A 23 -3.56 18.17 11.70
CA ALA A 23 -4.51 17.78 10.69
C ALA A 23 -4.62 16.25 10.81
N SER A 24 -5.70 15.79 11.41
CA SER A 24 -6.11 14.39 11.45
C SER A 24 -6.51 13.97 10.04
N GLY A 25 -5.52 13.87 9.15
CA GLY A 25 -5.69 13.19 7.89
C GLY A 25 -5.94 11.73 8.22
N SER A 26 -7.18 11.27 8.02
CA SER A 26 -7.55 9.86 8.01
C SER A 26 -6.93 9.11 6.82
N GLY A 27 -5.73 9.52 6.41
CA GLY A 27 -4.88 8.80 5.46
C GLY A 27 -4.48 7.47 6.07
N SER A 28 -4.61 6.41 5.30
CA SER A 28 -4.27 5.06 5.67
C SER A 28 -2.88 4.97 6.31
N GLN A 29 -2.83 4.83 7.65
CA GLN A 29 -1.56 4.73 8.40
C GLN A 29 -0.73 3.50 7.97
N GLY A 30 -1.38 2.50 7.35
CA GLY A 30 -0.72 1.32 6.81
C GLY A 30 0.17 1.64 5.61
N MET A 31 -0.18 2.66 4.86
CA MET A 31 0.55 3.07 3.66
C MET A 31 1.79 3.94 3.95
N SER A 32 2.01 4.40 5.16
CA SER A 32 3.27 5.02 5.56
C SER A 32 4.42 4.01 5.63
N ARG A 33 4.09 2.72 5.70
CA ARG A 33 5.02 1.61 5.64
C ARG A 33 5.24 1.25 4.17
N GLY A 34 6.48 1.17 3.71
CA GLY A 34 6.78 0.62 2.39
C GLY A 34 6.42 -0.86 2.27
N PRO A 35 6.53 -1.46 1.06
CA PRO A 35 6.27 -2.87 0.85
C PRO A 35 7.15 -3.75 1.74
N SER A 36 6.63 -4.91 2.15
CA SER A 36 7.39 -5.90 2.90
C SER A 36 8.46 -6.55 2.02
N ARG A 37 9.42 -7.24 2.66
CA ARG A 37 10.45 -8.00 1.92
C ARG A 37 9.87 -9.16 1.11
N ASP A 38 8.70 -9.65 1.52
CA ASP A 38 7.99 -10.78 0.90
C ASP A 38 6.94 -10.33 -0.11
N ALA A 39 6.82 -9.01 -0.36
CA ALA A 39 5.89 -8.49 -1.35
C ALA A 39 6.18 -9.09 -2.74
N THR A 40 5.12 -9.45 -3.44
CA THR A 40 5.21 -9.84 -4.85
C THR A 40 5.56 -8.62 -5.69
N VAL A 41 6.61 -8.70 -6.50
CA VAL A 41 7.08 -7.59 -7.35
C VAL A 41 6.83 -7.92 -8.81
N VAL A 42 6.17 -7.00 -9.50
CA VAL A 42 5.87 -7.10 -10.93
C VAL A 42 6.40 -5.87 -11.65
N ARG A 43 7.12 -6.07 -12.75
CA ARG A 43 7.54 -4.98 -13.63
C ARG A 43 6.54 -4.81 -14.76
N VAL A 44 6.07 -3.59 -15.00
CA VAL A 44 5.06 -3.28 -16.00
C VAL A 44 5.52 -2.10 -16.84
N ALA A 45 5.47 -2.22 -18.17
CA ALA A 45 5.83 -1.15 -19.11
C ALA A 45 4.69 -0.13 -19.27
N ALA A 46 4.29 0.50 -18.16
CA ALA A 46 3.27 1.55 -18.14
C ALA A 46 3.52 2.51 -16.96
N PRO A 47 3.00 3.75 -16.98
CA PRO A 47 3.11 4.69 -15.87
C PRO A 47 2.42 4.17 -14.59
N PRO A 48 2.87 4.58 -13.38
CA PRO A 48 2.33 4.09 -12.09
C PRO A 48 0.81 4.22 -11.97
N ASP A 49 0.23 5.35 -12.35
CA ASP A 49 -1.22 5.57 -12.27
C ASP A 49 -2.00 4.63 -13.20
N THR A 50 -1.48 4.36 -14.39
CA THR A 50 -2.09 3.40 -15.33
C THR A 50 -2.02 1.97 -14.79
N VAL A 51 -0.88 1.58 -14.22
CA VAL A 51 -0.71 0.25 -13.60
C VAL A 51 -1.69 0.10 -12.44
N MET A 52 -1.79 1.12 -11.60
CA MET A 52 -2.67 1.10 -10.44
C MET A 52 -4.15 1.06 -10.83
N GLN A 53 -4.56 1.82 -11.85
CA GLN A 53 -5.92 1.77 -12.39
C GLN A 53 -6.28 0.36 -12.90
N ARG A 54 -5.38 -0.27 -13.63
CA ARG A 54 -5.59 -1.66 -14.11
C ARG A 54 -5.65 -2.65 -12.95
N ALA A 55 -4.79 -2.50 -11.93
CA ALA A 55 -4.86 -3.31 -10.71
C ALA A 55 -6.22 -3.15 -9.99
N TRP A 56 -6.74 -1.93 -9.93
CA TRP A 56 -8.08 -1.62 -9.44
C TRP A 56 -9.17 -2.39 -10.21
N GLU A 57 -9.11 -2.39 -11.53
CA GLU A 57 -10.07 -3.10 -12.38
C GLU A 57 -10.00 -4.63 -12.17
N VAL A 58 -8.78 -5.17 -12.03
CA VAL A 58 -8.58 -6.60 -11.74
C VAL A 58 -9.21 -6.97 -10.40
N LEU A 59 -8.96 -6.21 -9.34
CA LEU A 59 -9.58 -6.44 -8.02
C LEU A 59 -11.10 -6.46 -8.11
N ARG A 60 -11.70 -5.47 -8.77
CA ARG A 60 -13.16 -5.38 -8.92
C ARG A 60 -13.74 -6.56 -9.68
N ASN A 61 -13.06 -7.01 -10.75
CA ASN A 61 -13.49 -8.15 -11.54
C ASN A 61 -13.40 -9.46 -10.74
N ASP A 62 -12.48 -9.55 -9.78
CA ASP A 62 -12.34 -10.69 -8.87
C ASP A 62 -13.28 -10.56 -7.64
N GLY A 63 -14.17 -9.57 -7.64
CA GLY A 63 -15.14 -9.34 -6.55
C GLY A 63 -14.55 -8.71 -5.30
N VAL A 64 -13.30 -8.23 -5.37
CA VAL A 64 -12.63 -7.53 -4.28
C VAL A 64 -12.82 -6.02 -4.46
N GLN A 65 -13.32 -5.36 -3.42
CA GLN A 65 -13.51 -3.91 -3.46
C GLN A 65 -12.20 -3.19 -3.11
N PRO A 66 -11.67 -2.34 -4.00
CA PRO A 66 -10.63 -1.40 -3.63
C PRO A 66 -11.24 -0.32 -2.72
N ARG A 67 -10.53 0.04 -1.65
CA ARG A 67 -11.03 0.95 -0.63
C ARG A 67 -10.44 2.35 -0.72
N TRP A 68 -9.17 2.42 -1.03
CA TRP A 68 -8.44 3.67 -1.07
C TRP A 68 -7.39 3.64 -2.18
N PHE A 69 -7.22 4.77 -2.82
CA PHE A 69 -6.25 4.96 -3.89
C PHE A 69 -5.67 6.38 -3.83
N SER A 70 -4.34 6.52 -3.93
CA SER A 70 -3.68 7.79 -4.20
C SER A 70 -2.86 7.71 -5.48
N ARG A 71 -2.89 8.80 -6.25
CA ARG A 71 -2.11 8.91 -7.48
C ARG A 71 -0.66 9.23 -7.19
N ALA A 72 0.24 8.82 -8.10
CA ALA A 72 1.65 9.12 -8.00
C ALA A 72 1.91 10.64 -7.93
N ALA A 73 1.18 11.44 -8.69
CA ALA A 73 1.31 12.91 -8.71
C ALA A 73 0.89 13.58 -7.39
N GLU A 74 0.16 12.89 -6.52
CA GLU A 74 -0.28 13.39 -5.21
C GLU A 74 0.74 13.10 -4.10
N ASP A 75 1.75 12.27 -4.39
CA ASP A 75 2.80 11.88 -3.45
C ASP A 75 4.14 12.52 -3.83
N THR A 76 4.85 13.05 -2.86
CA THR A 76 6.19 13.63 -3.06
C THR A 76 7.22 12.60 -3.55
N THR A 77 6.94 11.31 -3.37
CA THR A 77 7.78 10.19 -3.82
C THR A 77 7.41 9.67 -5.21
N ASN A 78 6.39 10.24 -5.86
CA ASN A 78 5.85 9.74 -7.13
C ASN A 78 5.36 8.28 -7.10
N VAL A 79 4.94 7.79 -5.94
CA VAL A 79 4.44 6.43 -5.74
C VAL A 79 2.92 6.45 -5.70
N ALA A 80 2.27 5.75 -6.62
CA ALA A 80 0.84 5.49 -6.50
C ALA A 80 0.60 4.34 -5.52
N ARG A 81 -0.47 4.45 -4.73
CA ARG A 81 -0.78 3.48 -3.66
C ARG A 81 -2.25 3.11 -3.68
N MET A 82 -2.55 1.87 -3.33
CA MET A 82 -3.92 1.38 -3.23
C MET A 82 -4.05 0.36 -2.09
N GLU A 83 -5.22 0.32 -1.49
CA GLU A 83 -5.60 -0.62 -0.45
C GLU A 83 -6.91 -1.31 -0.86
N SER A 84 -6.99 -2.64 -0.69
CA SER A 84 -8.25 -3.37 -0.84
C SER A 84 -9.12 -3.26 0.41
N ASP A 85 -10.38 -3.58 0.29
CA ASP A 85 -11.18 -3.99 1.45
C ASP A 85 -10.71 -5.34 1.99
N TRP A 86 -11.29 -5.79 3.11
CA TRP A 86 -11.00 -7.09 3.66
C TRP A 86 -11.46 -8.21 2.73
N ILE A 87 -10.58 -9.18 2.53
CA ILE A 87 -10.81 -10.35 1.70
C ILE A 87 -10.94 -11.56 2.62
N TYR A 88 -12.09 -12.24 2.57
CA TYR A 88 -12.27 -13.52 3.23
C TYR A 88 -11.74 -14.63 2.31
N VAL A 89 -10.52 -15.08 2.57
CA VAL A 89 -9.77 -15.98 1.68
C VAL A 89 -10.47 -17.31 1.40
N PRO A 90 -11.21 -17.94 2.35
CA PRO A 90 -11.98 -19.17 2.05
C PRO A 90 -13.08 -19.03 1.00
N ARG A 91 -13.46 -17.82 0.61
CA ARG A 91 -14.39 -17.60 -0.53
C ARG A 91 -13.72 -17.68 -1.89
N VAL A 92 -12.42 -17.47 -1.94
CA VAL A 92 -11.64 -17.35 -3.17
C VAL A 92 -10.68 -18.52 -3.41
N LEU A 93 -10.45 -19.32 -2.37
CA LEU A 93 -9.69 -20.57 -2.43
C LEU A 93 -10.47 -21.71 -1.79
N ASP A 94 -10.15 -22.94 -2.15
CA ASP A 94 -10.80 -24.13 -1.60
C ASP A 94 -10.65 -24.23 -0.07
N SER A 95 -11.77 -24.43 0.60
CA SER A 95 -11.89 -24.36 2.06
C SER A 95 -11.11 -25.44 2.84
N ALA A 96 -10.73 -26.54 2.19
CA ALA A 96 -9.99 -27.62 2.85
C ALA A 96 -8.64 -27.17 3.44
N THR A 97 -8.02 -26.15 2.85
CA THR A 97 -6.70 -25.64 3.25
C THR A 97 -6.76 -24.74 4.49
N PHE A 98 -7.93 -24.23 4.87
CA PHE A 98 -8.09 -23.22 5.93
C PHE A 98 -8.59 -23.75 7.26
N GLY A 99 -8.85 -25.06 7.38
CA GLY A 99 -9.44 -25.66 8.58
C GLY A 99 -8.61 -25.51 9.86
N SER A 100 -7.30 -25.27 9.74
CA SER A 100 -6.38 -25.10 10.88
C SER A 100 -6.19 -23.64 11.28
N LEU A 101 -6.67 -22.66 10.49
CA LEU A 101 -6.52 -21.25 10.80
C LEU A 101 -7.60 -20.77 11.77
N SER A 102 -7.21 -19.88 12.67
CA SER A 102 -8.16 -19.12 13.47
C SER A 102 -9.00 -18.21 12.58
N GLU A 103 -10.20 -17.83 13.05
CA GLU A 103 -11.10 -17.01 12.22
C GLU A 103 -10.47 -15.67 11.76
N PRO A 104 -9.71 -14.92 12.61
CA PRO A 104 -9.02 -13.71 12.16
C PRO A 104 -8.01 -13.95 11.05
N GLU A 105 -7.31 -15.07 11.05
CA GLU A 105 -6.28 -15.39 10.05
C GLU A 105 -6.85 -15.64 8.64
N LYS A 106 -8.16 -15.84 8.53
CA LYS A 106 -8.85 -16.02 7.25
C LYS A 106 -9.11 -14.71 6.50
N TYR A 107 -8.84 -13.57 7.10
CA TYR A 107 -9.05 -12.26 6.49
C TYR A 107 -7.72 -11.59 6.20
N ILE A 108 -7.57 -11.13 4.96
CA ILE A 108 -6.41 -10.38 4.53
C ILE A 108 -6.80 -9.05 3.89
N LYS A 109 -5.85 -8.12 3.83
CA LYS A 109 -5.90 -6.92 2.99
C LYS A 109 -4.74 -6.96 2.01
N LEU A 110 -4.97 -6.52 0.79
CA LEU A 110 -3.93 -6.29 -0.19
C LEU A 110 -3.53 -4.82 -0.18
N LEU A 111 -2.24 -4.58 -0.19
CA LEU A 111 -1.64 -3.27 -0.35
C LEU A 111 -0.81 -3.25 -1.63
N PHE A 112 -0.87 -2.15 -2.35
CA PHE A 112 -0.19 -1.96 -3.61
C PHE A 112 0.65 -0.69 -3.56
N TRP A 113 1.86 -0.77 -4.11
CA TRP A 113 2.72 0.37 -4.37
C TRP A 113 3.20 0.28 -5.81
N ALA A 114 2.97 1.33 -6.58
CA ALA A 114 3.46 1.44 -7.95
C ALA A 114 4.53 2.53 -7.99
N GLU A 115 5.77 2.11 -8.07
CA GLU A 115 6.94 2.98 -8.06
C GLU A 115 7.44 3.18 -9.49
N PRO A 116 7.72 4.44 -9.91
CA PRO A 116 8.28 4.69 -11.24
C PRO A 116 9.67 4.08 -11.34
N GLU A 117 9.91 3.36 -12.43
CA GLU A 117 11.21 2.81 -12.80
C GLU A 117 11.57 3.20 -14.23
N ARG A 118 12.86 3.08 -14.59
CA ARG A 118 13.30 3.36 -15.96
C ARG A 118 12.61 2.43 -16.95
N GLY A 119 11.72 2.99 -17.76
CA GLY A 119 10.96 2.27 -18.77
C GLY A 119 9.62 1.69 -18.30
N GLY A 120 9.15 2.06 -17.10
CA GLY A 120 7.85 1.59 -16.61
C GLY A 120 7.64 1.79 -15.12
N THR A 121 7.09 0.77 -14.49
CA THR A 121 6.70 0.76 -13.07
C THR A 121 7.08 -0.56 -12.41
N LEU A 122 7.58 -0.50 -11.19
CA LEU A 122 7.60 -1.63 -10.26
C LEU A 122 6.32 -1.59 -9.44
N LEU A 123 5.50 -2.62 -9.61
CA LEU A 123 4.31 -2.83 -8.79
C LEU A 123 4.62 -3.84 -7.70
N TYR A 124 4.48 -3.42 -6.46
CA TYR A 124 4.55 -4.28 -5.28
C TYR A 124 3.13 -4.62 -4.84
N VAL A 125 2.89 -5.90 -4.60
CA VAL A 125 1.65 -6.41 -4.02
C VAL A 125 1.98 -7.11 -2.72
N ASP A 126 1.51 -6.56 -1.63
CA ASP A 126 1.70 -7.10 -0.29
C ASP A 126 0.36 -7.51 0.31
N ALA A 127 0.37 -8.52 1.16
CA ALA A 127 -0.80 -8.97 1.87
C ALA A 127 -0.57 -8.87 3.37
N LEU A 128 -1.53 -8.26 4.05
CA LEU A 128 -1.51 -8.13 5.50
C LEU A 128 -2.72 -8.82 6.12
N TYR A 129 -2.55 -9.34 7.32
CA TYR A 129 -3.61 -9.91 8.15
C TYR A 129 -3.46 -9.46 9.61
N ASN A 130 -4.51 -9.59 10.39
CA ASN A 130 -4.47 -9.38 11.82
C ASN A 130 -4.69 -10.73 12.53
N PRO A 131 -3.65 -11.33 13.13
CA PRO A 131 -3.79 -12.63 13.79
C PRO A 131 -4.58 -12.57 15.11
N MET A 132 -4.84 -11.38 15.64
CA MET A 132 -5.37 -11.19 16.99
C MET A 132 -6.85 -10.88 17.03
N SER A 133 -7.42 -10.34 15.95
CA SER A 133 -8.83 -9.90 15.94
C SER A 133 -9.45 -9.99 14.56
N LEU A 134 -10.77 -10.17 14.50
CA LEU A 134 -11.56 -10.05 13.30
C LEU A 134 -11.40 -8.67 12.65
N PRO A 135 -11.72 -8.54 11.36
CA PRO A 135 -11.74 -7.27 10.66
C PRO A 135 -12.50 -6.19 11.44
N THR A 136 -11.84 -5.08 11.68
CA THR A 136 -12.42 -3.92 12.37
C THR A 136 -12.16 -2.66 11.56
N GLU A 137 -13.06 -1.69 11.71
CA GLU A 137 -12.90 -0.36 11.16
C GLU A 137 -13.01 0.68 12.27
N PRO A 138 -12.06 1.58 12.41
CA PRO A 138 -10.84 1.72 11.59
C PRO A 138 -9.84 0.59 11.83
N VAL A 139 -9.02 0.33 10.80
CA VAL A 139 -7.99 -0.72 10.85
C VAL A 139 -6.93 -0.38 11.90
N GLN A 140 -6.63 -1.34 12.77
CA GLN A 140 -5.55 -1.22 13.76
C GLN A 140 -4.21 -1.63 13.13
N TRP A 141 -3.59 -0.73 12.39
CA TRP A 141 -2.37 -0.98 11.61
C TRP A 141 -1.19 -1.52 12.44
N SER A 142 -1.10 -1.18 13.71
CA SER A 142 -0.05 -1.68 14.62
C SER A 142 -0.12 -3.19 14.84
N LEU A 143 -1.31 -3.78 14.69
CA LEU A 143 -1.55 -5.22 14.84
C LEU A 143 -1.42 -5.99 13.52
N MET A 144 -1.39 -5.29 12.39
CA MET A 144 -1.26 -5.93 11.08
C MET A 144 0.13 -6.55 10.89
N ARG A 145 0.16 -7.73 10.31
CA ARG A 145 1.38 -8.49 9.99
C ARG A 145 1.37 -8.88 8.52
N PRO A 146 2.53 -8.91 7.86
CA PRO A 146 2.64 -9.50 6.53
C PRO A 146 2.19 -10.97 6.57
N VAL A 147 1.48 -11.39 5.54
CA VAL A 147 1.09 -12.79 5.36
C VAL A 147 2.36 -13.59 5.04
N PRO A 148 2.78 -14.55 5.90
CA PRO A 148 3.99 -15.32 5.64
C PRO A 148 3.79 -16.31 4.48
N GLY A 149 4.86 -16.67 3.78
CA GLY A 149 4.80 -17.60 2.65
C GLY A 149 4.23 -18.98 2.96
N ALA A 150 4.29 -19.41 4.22
CA ALA A 150 3.67 -20.66 4.68
C ALA A 150 2.16 -20.52 4.97
N HIS A 151 1.62 -19.32 4.97
CA HIS A 151 0.20 -19.08 5.23
C HIS A 151 -0.64 -19.44 3.99
N PRO A 152 -1.78 -20.16 4.13
CA PRO A 152 -2.60 -20.54 2.98
C PRO A 152 -3.04 -19.37 2.09
N ALA A 153 -3.30 -18.20 2.68
CA ALA A 153 -3.64 -16.99 1.94
C ALA A 153 -2.53 -16.53 0.97
N TRP A 154 -1.27 -16.95 1.17
CA TRP A 154 -0.18 -16.66 0.26
C TRP A 154 -0.43 -17.21 -1.14
N GLN A 155 -1.04 -18.39 -1.26
CA GLN A 155 -1.43 -18.93 -2.54
C GLN A 155 -2.40 -18.01 -3.30
N TYR A 156 -3.36 -17.42 -2.61
CA TYR A 156 -4.26 -16.43 -3.21
C TYR A 156 -3.48 -15.21 -3.73
N VAL A 157 -2.55 -14.67 -2.94
CA VAL A 157 -1.72 -13.52 -3.34
C VAL A 157 -0.90 -13.83 -4.59
N GLN A 158 -0.33 -15.03 -4.66
CA GLN A 158 0.43 -15.48 -5.84
C GLN A 158 -0.45 -15.61 -7.09
N LEU A 159 -1.61 -16.23 -6.95
CA LEU A 159 -2.57 -16.37 -8.06
C LEU A 159 -3.09 -15.01 -8.53
N PHE A 160 -3.38 -14.12 -7.59
CA PHE A 160 -3.78 -12.76 -7.90
C PHE A 160 -2.68 -12.01 -8.66
N GLY A 161 -1.43 -12.08 -8.17
CA GLY A 161 -0.28 -11.47 -8.84
C GLY A 161 -0.07 -11.98 -10.27
N GLN A 162 -0.17 -13.30 -10.49
CA GLN A 162 -0.06 -13.89 -11.82
C GLN A 162 -1.19 -13.46 -12.75
N ASN A 163 -2.43 -13.37 -12.25
CA ASN A 163 -3.57 -12.89 -13.02
C ASN A 163 -3.41 -11.41 -13.39
N LEU A 164 -2.92 -10.62 -12.45
CA LEU A 164 -2.65 -9.20 -12.66
C LEU A 164 -1.61 -9.01 -13.78
N VAL A 165 -0.47 -9.72 -13.73
CA VAL A 165 0.56 -9.68 -14.77
C VAL A 165 -0.04 -9.96 -16.14
N ARG A 166 -0.74 -11.10 -16.28
CA ARG A 166 -1.35 -11.48 -17.57
C ARG A 166 -2.31 -10.43 -18.12
N ARG A 167 -3.11 -9.80 -17.27
CA ARG A 167 -4.05 -8.75 -17.69
C ARG A 167 -3.35 -7.43 -18.02
N LEU A 168 -2.25 -7.14 -17.34
CA LEU A 168 -1.43 -5.95 -17.63
C LEU A 168 -0.70 -6.11 -18.97
N GLU A 169 -0.21 -7.30 -19.28
CA GLU A 169 0.43 -7.64 -20.55
C GLU A 169 -0.57 -7.63 -21.71
N ALA A 170 -1.72 -8.28 -21.56
CA ALA A 170 -2.78 -8.34 -22.58
C ALA A 170 -3.39 -6.95 -22.93
N GLY A 171 -3.30 -6.00 -22.04
CA GLY A 171 -3.76 -4.62 -22.27
C GLY A 171 -2.66 -3.67 -22.74
N SER A 172 -1.47 -4.18 -23.08
CA SER A 172 -0.39 -3.37 -23.65
C SER A 172 -0.69 -3.08 -25.13
N PRO A 173 -0.57 -1.82 -25.59
CA PRO A 173 -0.92 -1.44 -26.99
C PRO A 173 0.04 -1.99 -28.04
N ALA A 174 0.95 -2.91 -27.71
CA ALA A 174 1.89 -3.51 -28.65
C ALA A 174 1.24 -4.44 -29.70
N ASP A 175 -0.02 -4.88 -29.47
CA ASP A 175 -0.72 -5.78 -30.38
C ASP A 175 -1.67 -5.08 -31.37
N SER A 176 -1.68 -3.76 -31.41
CA SER A 176 -2.39 -2.98 -32.44
C SER A 176 -1.43 -2.50 -33.54
N GLU A 177 -0.57 -3.38 -34.04
CA GLU A 177 -0.01 -3.19 -35.39
C GLU A 177 -1.10 -3.52 -36.39
N GLU A 178 -1.64 -2.49 -36.92
CA GLU A 178 -2.59 -2.33 -38.01
C GLU A 178 -2.11 -3.06 -39.28
N PRO A 179 -3.00 -3.71 -40.02
CA PRO A 179 -2.69 -4.29 -41.32
C PRO A 179 -2.50 -3.25 -42.43
#